data_b2744f1cc71024089298cb001a0f215c
#
_entry.id   b2744f1cc71024089298cb001a0f215c
#
_cell.length_a   1.000
_cell.length_b   1.000
_cell.length_c   1.000
_cell.angle_alpha   90.00
_cell.angle_beta   90.00
_cell.angle_gamma   90.00
#
_symmetry.space_group_name_H-M   'P 1'
#
loop_
_entity.id
_entity.type
_entity.pdbx_description
1 polymer ?
#
loop_
_entity_poly.entity_id
_entity_poly.type
_entity_poly.pdbx_seq_one_letter_code
_entity_poly.pdbx_strand_id
1 'polypeptide(L)'
;MSEGCTHDCSSCSKNCSSRKSDKNEFRADLNSKSSVKKVIGIVSGKGGVGKSMVTSLLAATMNKKGYKTAILDADVTGPSIPKAFGITEKAQGSDDGILPVESKGGIKVMSVNLLLADDTDPVVWRGPVIAGTVKQFWTDVVWGDVDFMFIDMPPGTGDVPLTVFQSIELDGIIVVTSPQELVSMIVTKAVKMAELMNIPIYGLVENMSYFTCPDNGKDYKIFGDSHIDEIAKEHALPVIAKLPINPELASACDKGEVESINGNWFDGFAAGLGVGVR
;
A
#
# COMPACT_ATOMS: atom_id res chain seq x y z
N MET A 1 -27.45 -16.28 30.22
CA MET A 1 -26.16 -16.92 30.54
C MET A 1 -26.49 -18.36 30.92
N SER A 2 -26.01 -19.35 30.15
CA SER A 2 -26.29 -20.75 30.46
C SER A 2 -25.38 -21.18 31.61
N GLU A 3 -25.98 -21.66 32.69
CA GLU A 3 -25.28 -22.27 33.82
C GLU A 3 -24.39 -23.42 33.30
N GLY A 4 -23.09 -23.36 33.61
CA GLY A 4 -22.12 -24.42 33.30
C GLY A 4 -21.04 -24.07 32.26
N CYS A 5 -20.84 -22.81 31.93
CA CYS A 5 -19.71 -22.39 31.07
C CYS A 5 -18.45 -22.16 31.91
N THR A 6 -17.42 -23.00 31.71
CA THR A 6 -16.11 -22.90 32.39
C THR A 6 -15.16 -21.87 31.76
N HIS A 7 -15.60 -21.19 30.70
CA HIS A 7 -14.80 -20.26 29.86
C HIS A 7 -13.52 -20.86 29.26
N ASP A 8 -13.31 -22.16 29.39
CA ASP A 8 -12.22 -22.85 28.66
C ASP A 8 -12.79 -23.38 27.32
N CYS A 9 -12.57 -22.58 26.26
CA CYS A 9 -13.05 -22.88 24.91
C CYS A 9 -12.23 -23.94 24.18
N SER A 10 -11.07 -24.33 24.70
CA SER A 10 -10.18 -25.30 24.03
C SER A 10 -10.68 -26.73 24.14
N SER A 11 -11.40 -27.05 25.21
CA SER A 11 -11.91 -28.41 25.51
C SER A 11 -13.44 -28.55 25.46
N CYS A 12 -14.18 -27.49 25.12
CA CYS A 12 -15.64 -27.48 25.15
C CYS A 12 -16.27 -27.96 23.83
N SER A 13 -17.12 -28.99 23.85
CA SER A 13 -17.82 -29.53 22.68
C SER A 13 -19.15 -28.82 22.31
N LYS A 14 -19.54 -27.77 23.05
CA LYS A 14 -20.81 -27.06 22.80
C LYS A 14 -20.61 -25.97 21.72
N ASN A 15 -21.61 -25.85 20.83
CA ASN A 15 -21.66 -24.77 19.82
C ASN A 15 -22.09 -23.48 20.55
N CYS A 16 -21.13 -22.59 20.85
CA CYS A 16 -21.34 -21.34 21.55
C CYS A 16 -21.11 -20.18 20.59
N SER A 17 -22.05 -19.23 20.50
CA SER A 17 -21.94 -18.03 19.64
C SER A 17 -20.74 -17.15 19.98
N SER A 18 -20.21 -17.25 21.20
CA SER A 18 -18.95 -16.56 21.61
C SER A 18 -17.66 -17.28 21.17
N ARG A 19 -17.75 -18.48 20.53
CA ARG A 19 -16.58 -19.29 20.15
C ARG A 19 -16.04 -18.99 18.76
N LYS A 20 -16.84 -18.30 17.97
CA LYS A 20 -16.45 -17.84 16.62
C LYS A 20 -16.40 -16.32 16.60
N SER A 21 -15.31 -15.72 17.03
CA SER A 21 -14.85 -14.56 16.28
C SER A 21 -14.42 -15.11 14.93
N ASP A 22 -15.36 -15.27 14.02
CA ASP A 22 -15.02 -15.57 12.63
C ASP A 22 -14.08 -14.45 12.17
N LYS A 23 -12.83 -14.81 11.86
CA LYS A 23 -11.86 -13.88 11.28
C LYS A 23 -12.40 -13.23 9.97
N ASN A 24 -13.54 -13.69 9.50
CA ASN A 24 -14.26 -13.22 8.31
C ASN A 24 -15.34 -12.16 8.59
N GLU A 25 -15.70 -11.88 9.85
CA GLU A 25 -16.83 -10.98 10.16
C GLU A 25 -16.60 -9.52 9.70
N PHE A 26 -15.33 -9.12 9.54
CA PHE A 26 -14.95 -7.77 9.07
C PHE A 26 -14.50 -7.72 7.60
N ARG A 27 -14.27 -8.89 6.96
CA ARG A 27 -13.85 -8.93 5.56
C ARG A 27 -14.95 -8.45 4.64
N ALA A 28 -14.55 -7.61 3.69
CA ALA A 28 -15.41 -7.13 2.63
C ALA A 28 -15.20 -7.96 1.37
N ASP A 29 -16.28 -8.30 0.70
CA ASP A 29 -16.20 -8.97 -0.59
C ASP A 29 -15.73 -7.98 -1.66
N LEU A 30 -14.84 -8.42 -2.54
CA LEU A 30 -14.46 -7.67 -3.73
C LEU A 30 -15.68 -7.51 -4.63
N ASN A 31 -15.76 -6.39 -5.36
CA ASN A 31 -16.79 -6.21 -6.39
C ASN A 31 -16.91 -7.45 -7.28
N SER A 32 -18.14 -7.92 -7.49
CA SER A 32 -18.43 -9.20 -8.18
C SER A 32 -17.97 -9.26 -9.65
N LYS A 33 -17.66 -8.12 -10.25
CA LYS A 33 -17.10 -7.99 -11.61
C LYS A 33 -15.59 -7.87 -11.61
N SER A 34 -14.94 -8.13 -10.48
CA SER A 34 -13.51 -7.93 -10.30
C SER A 34 -12.82 -9.22 -9.87
N SER A 35 -11.56 -9.36 -10.29
CA SER A 35 -10.65 -10.42 -9.88
C SER A 35 -9.27 -9.84 -9.65
N VAL A 36 -8.72 -9.98 -8.46
CA VAL A 36 -7.38 -9.49 -8.09
C VAL A 36 -6.55 -10.66 -7.59
N LYS A 37 -5.44 -10.96 -8.27
CA LYS A 37 -4.61 -12.13 -7.93
C LYS A 37 -3.70 -11.89 -6.73
N LYS A 38 -3.17 -10.66 -6.60
CA LYS A 38 -2.25 -10.28 -5.52
C LYS A 38 -2.56 -8.88 -5.02
N VAL A 39 -2.73 -8.74 -3.70
CA VAL A 39 -2.99 -7.45 -3.03
C VAL A 39 -1.85 -7.15 -2.06
N ILE A 40 -1.15 -6.04 -2.28
CA ILE A 40 0.05 -5.66 -1.52
C ILE A 40 -0.16 -4.30 -0.88
N GLY A 41 -0.13 -4.24 0.45
CA GLY A 41 -0.20 -2.97 1.19
C GLY A 41 1.17 -2.28 1.27
N ILE A 42 1.22 -0.99 0.98
CA ILE A 42 2.41 -0.17 1.17
C ILE A 42 2.22 0.69 2.41
N VAL A 43 3.03 0.45 3.42
CA VAL A 43 2.88 1.07 4.74
C VAL A 43 4.10 1.90 5.12
N SER A 44 3.91 2.91 5.95
CA SER A 44 5.00 3.68 6.55
C SER A 44 4.64 4.10 7.97
N GLY A 45 5.64 4.21 8.84
CA GLY A 45 5.40 4.61 10.23
C GLY A 45 5.20 6.12 10.42
N LYS A 46 5.56 6.94 9.42
CA LYS A 46 5.40 8.41 9.43
C LYS A 46 5.13 8.95 8.03
N GLY A 47 4.58 10.16 7.97
CA GLY A 47 4.41 10.89 6.72
C GLY A 47 5.75 11.39 6.15
N GLY A 48 5.78 11.68 4.84
CA GLY A 48 6.93 12.31 4.18
C GLY A 48 8.09 11.37 3.82
N VAL A 49 7.97 10.06 4.00
CA VAL A 49 9.01 9.09 3.60
C VAL A 49 8.94 8.71 2.10
N GLY A 50 7.98 9.25 1.36
CA GLY A 50 7.79 8.96 -0.06
C GLY A 50 7.08 7.64 -0.34
N LYS A 51 6.22 7.18 0.56
CA LYS A 51 5.41 5.96 0.43
C LYS A 51 4.67 5.90 -0.92
N SER A 52 3.90 6.94 -1.26
CA SER A 52 3.11 7.00 -2.49
C SER A 52 3.97 7.00 -3.76
N MET A 53 5.17 7.58 -3.71
CA MET A 53 6.14 7.47 -4.80
C MET A 53 6.61 6.00 -4.96
N VAL A 54 6.92 5.32 -3.87
CA VAL A 54 7.29 3.89 -3.87
C VAL A 54 6.14 3.05 -4.42
N THR A 55 4.91 3.31 -4.00
CA THR A 55 3.68 2.65 -4.52
C THR A 55 3.59 2.83 -6.03
N SER A 56 3.75 4.06 -6.52
CA SER A 56 3.67 4.40 -7.95
C SER A 56 4.77 3.72 -8.76
N LEU A 57 6.02 3.73 -8.26
CA LEU A 57 7.15 3.07 -8.93
C LEU A 57 7.00 1.55 -8.99
N LEU A 58 6.50 0.92 -7.93
CA LEU A 58 6.20 -0.52 -7.92
C LEU A 58 5.13 -0.87 -8.94
N ALA A 59 4.02 -0.13 -8.96
CA ALA A 59 2.94 -0.33 -9.91
C ALA A 59 3.43 -0.14 -11.36
N ALA A 60 4.19 0.93 -11.64
CA ALA A 60 4.77 1.18 -12.95
C ALA A 60 5.76 0.09 -13.37
N THR A 61 6.58 -0.43 -12.43
CA THR A 61 7.52 -1.53 -12.70
C THR A 61 6.77 -2.82 -13.07
N MET A 62 5.73 -3.18 -12.33
CA MET A 62 4.92 -4.37 -12.65
C MET A 62 4.18 -4.23 -13.98
N ASN A 63 3.62 -3.05 -14.24
CA ASN A 63 2.94 -2.75 -15.51
C ASN A 63 3.89 -2.86 -16.70
N LYS A 64 5.11 -2.29 -16.62
CA LYS A 64 6.16 -2.42 -17.65
C LYS A 64 6.56 -3.87 -17.92
N LYS A 65 6.41 -4.76 -16.95
CA LYS A 65 6.64 -6.21 -17.10
C LYS A 65 5.45 -6.94 -17.71
N GLY A 66 4.38 -6.24 -18.07
CA GLY A 66 3.19 -6.77 -18.75
C GLY A 66 2.11 -7.30 -17.82
N TYR A 67 2.15 -6.99 -16.52
CA TYR A 67 1.09 -7.33 -15.58
C TYR A 67 0.00 -6.27 -15.57
N LYS A 68 -1.26 -6.69 -15.45
CA LYS A 68 -2.41 -5.80 -15.20
C LYS A 68 -2.31 -5.29 -13.77
N THR A 69 -2.11 -3.99 -13.61
CA THR A 69 -1.81 -3.38 -12.31
C THR A 69 -2.87 -2.37 -11.90
N ALA A 70 -3.15 -2.31 -10.61
CA ALA A 70 -4.06 -1.34 -10.01
C ALA A 70 -3.45 -0.70 -8.76
N ILE A 71 -3.89 0.52 -8.44
CA ILE A 71 -3.58 1.23 -7.20
C ILE A 71 -4.88 1.67 -6.54
N LEU A 72 -5.09 1.25 -5.30
CA LEU A 72 -6.09 1.76 -4.39
C LEU A 72 -5.40 2.77 -3.45
N ASP A 73 -5.70 4.05 -3.62
CA ASP A 73 -5.17 5.12 -2.78
C ASP A 73 -6.04 5.26 -1.53
N ALA A 74 -5.54 4.72 -0.42
CA ALA A 74 -6.18 4.78 0.88
C ALA A 74 -5.71 5.98 1.74
N ASP A 75 -4.75 6.78 1.25
CA ASP A 75 -4.30 8.01 1.92
C ASP A 75 -5.22 9.19 1.57
N VAL A 76 -6.45 9.13 2.06
CA VAL A 76 -7.53 10.09 1.76
C VAL A 76 -7.17 11.52 2.18
N THR A 77 -6.27 11.68 3.15
CA THR A 77 -5.89 13.00 3.69
C THR A 77 -4.80 13.69 2.90
N GLY A 78 -4.04 12.96 2.11
CA GLY A 78 -2.95 13.47 1.28
C GLY A 78 -2.83 12.71 -0.04
N PRO A 79 -3.94 12.57 -0.81
CA PRO A 79 -3.96 11.73 -1.98
C PRO A 79 -3.05 12.30 -3.07
N SER A 80 -1.97 11.58 -3.37
CA SER A 80 -0.94 12.02 -4.32
C SER A 80 -0.83 11.13 -5.56
N ILE A 81 -1.48 9.97 -5.54
CA ILE A 81 -1.38 8.98 -6.62
C ILE A 81 -1.91 9.53 -7.97
N PRO A 82 -3.12 10.10 -8.06
CA PRO A 82 -3.60 10.62 -9.34
C PRO A 82 -2.67 11.66 -9.95
N LYS A 83 -2.13 12.57 -9.13
CA LYS A 83 -1.17 13.60 -9.57
C LYS A 83 0.10 12.96 -10.13
N ALA A 84 0.67 11.96 -9.46
CA ALA A 84 1.90 11.30 -9.90
C ALA A 84 1.75 10.60 -11.26
N PHE A 85 0.54 10.16 -11.62
CA PHE A 85 0.22 9.57 -12.92
C PHE A 85 -0.36 10.54 -13.94
N GLY A 86 -0.52 11.82 -13.59
CA GLY A 86 -1.09 12.86 -14.45
C GLY A 86 -2.56 12.60 -14.80
N ILE A 87 -3.29 11.94 -13.91
CA ILE A 87 -4.71 11.66 -14.04
C ILE A 87 -5.49 12.92 -13.62
N THR A 88 -6.28 13.44 -14.54
CA THR A 88 -7.16 14.61 -14.35
C THR A 88 -8.64 14.27 -14.53
N GLU A 89 -8.93 13.12 -15.16
CA GLU A 89 -10.29 12.64 -15.31
C GLU A 89 -10.86 12.21 -13.95
N LYS A 90 -12.18 12.33 -13.81
CA LYS A 90 -12.92 11.86 -12.63
C LYS A 90 -13.43 10.45 -12.84
N ALA A 91 -13.53 9.69 -11.75
CA ALA A 91 -14.13 8.37 -11.76
C ALA A 91 -15.63 8.49 -12.13
N GLN A 92 -16.11 7.53 -12.92
CA GLN A 92 -17.48 7.51 -13.38
C GLN A 92 -18.25 6.32 -12.78
N GLY A 93 -19.54 6.54 -12.51
CA GLY A 93 -20.44 5.47 -12.11
C GLY A 93 -20.89 4.65 -13.32
N SER A 94 -21.16 3.37 -13.08
CA SER A 94 -21.80 2.44 -14.02
C SER A 94 -22.88 1.63 -13.29
N ASP A 95 -23.63 0.82 -14.03
CA ASP A 95 -24.66 -0.06 -13.43
C ASP A 95 -24.03 -1.13 -12.50
N ASP A 96 -22.76 -1.50 -12.74
CA ASP A 96 -22.03 -2.52 -11.96
C ASP A 96 -21.20 -1.91 -10.81
N GLY A 97 -21.07 -0.58 -10.72
CA GLY A 97 -20.29 0.14 -9.70
C GLY A 97 -19.50 1.32 -10.24
N ILE A 98 -18.47 1.73 -9.53
CA ILE A 98 -17.60 2.84 -9.89
C ILE A 98 -16.49 2.32 -10.82
N LEU A 99 -16.23 2.99 -11.93
CA LEU A 99 -15.12 2.66 -12.81
C LEU A 99 -13.85 3.37 -12.32
N PRO A 100 -12.74 2.64 -12.12
CA PRO A 100 -11.45 3.25 -11.82
C PRO A 100 -10.95 4.03 -13.04
N VAL A 101 -10.12 5.06 -12.81
CA VAL A 101 -9.49 5.79 -13.91
C VAL A 101 -8.20 5.09 -14.30
N GLU A 102 -7.91 5.00 -15.59
CA GLU A 102 -6.68 4.39 -16.09
C GLU A 102 -5.62 5.46 -16.36
N SER A 103 -4.38 5.19 -15.97
CA SER A 103 -3.23 6.00 -16.34
C SER A 103 -2.91 5.84 -17.83
N LYS A 104 -1.97 6.63 -18.36
CA LYS A 104 -1.50 6.50 -19.76
C LYS A 104 -0.94 5.11 -20.08
N GLY A 105 -0.35 4.44 -19.09
CA GLY A 105 0.17 3.07 -19.22
C GLY A 105 -0.86 1.98 -18.94
N GLY A 106 -2.12 2.32 -18.64
CA GLY A 106 -3.18 1.36 -18.36
C GLY A 106 -3.20 0.85 -16.90
N ILE A 107 -2.55 1.55 -15.97
CA ILE A 107 -2.66 1.25 -14.53
C ILE A 107 -3.99 1.81 -14.03
N LYS A 108 -4.82 0.97 -13.43
CA LYS A 108 -6.10 1.38 -12.85
C LYS A 108 -5.88 2.06 -11.50
N VAL A 109 -6.45 3.23 -11.33
CA VAL A 109 -6.29 4.05 -10.11
C VAL A 109 -7.65 4.41 -9.56
N MET A 110 -7.80 4.25 -8.25
CA MET A 110 -8.93 4.79 -7.49
C MET A 110 -8.42 5.55 -6.27
N SER A 111 -8.86 6.80 -6.14
CA SER A 111 -8.52 7.72 -5.07
C SER A 111 -9.72 8.62 -4.79
N VAL A 112 -9.82 9.15 -3.57
CA VAL A 112 -10.90 10.09 -3.21
C VAL A 112 -10.90 11.32 -4.10
N ASN A 113 -9.75 11.81 -4.52
CA ASN A 113 -9.64 12.97 -5.42
C ASN A 113 -10.34 12.76 -6.77
N LEU A 114 -10.48 11.52 -7.21
CA LEU A 114 -11.19 11.22 -8.46
C LEU A 114 -12.71 11.29 -8.32
N LEU A 115 -13.22 11.44 -7.09
CA LEU A 115 -14.65 11.62 -6.78
C LEU A 115 -15.01 13.06 -6.40
N LEU A 116 -14.03 13.88 -6.01
CA LEU A 116 -14.26 15.28 -5.63
C LEU A 116 -14.47 16.14 -6.85
N ALA A 117 -15.34 17.15 -6.74
CA ALA A 117 -15.57 18.14 -7.81
C ALA A 117 -14.32 18.99 -8.05
N ASP A 118 -13.64 19.39 -6.97
CA ASP A 118 -12.38 20.14 -6.99
C ASP A 118 -11.31 19.37 -6.20
N ASP A 119 -10.14 19.20 -6.78
CA ASP A 119 -9.01 18.47 -6.16
C ASP A 119 -8.41 19.22 -4.97
N THR A 120 -8.73 20.51 -4.83
CA THR A 120 -8.30 21.37 -3.71
C THR A 120 -9.31 21.38 -2.56
N ASP A 121 -10.46 20.74 -2.71
CA ASP A 121 -11.45 20.65 -1.65
C ASP A 121 -10.88 19.85 -0.47
N PRO A 122 -10.87 20.43 0.74
CA PRO A 122 -10.36 19.72 1.90
C PRO A 122 -11.27 18.56 2.29
N VAL A 123 -10.73 17.35 2.34
CA VAL A 123 -11.44 16.18 2.86
C VAL A 123 -11.41 16.24 4.39
N VAL A 124 -12.43 16.87 4.99
CA VAL A 124 -12.57 16.99 6.44
C VAL A 124 -13.43 15.83 6.97
N TRP A 125 -12.95 14.60 6.77
CA TRP A 125 -13.67 13.42 7.23
C TRP A 125 -13.03 12.87 8.52
N ARG A 126 -13.87 12.27 9.37
CA ARG A 126 -13.40 11.56 10.55
C ARG A 126 -12.93 10.15 10.17
N GLY A 127 -12.02 9.55 10.96
CA GLY A 127 -11.44 8.24 10.72
C GLY A 127 -12.43 7.15 10.25
N PRO A 128 -13.58 6.96 10.89
CA PRO A 128 -14.57 5.96 10.46
C PRO A 128 -15.15 6.19 9.06
N VAL A 129 -15.31 7.46 8.64
CA VAL A 129 -15.79 7.79 7.29
C VAL A 129 -14.71 7.45 6.26
N ILE A 130 -13.46 7.83 6.54
CA ILE A 130 -12.31 7.52 5.68
C ILE A 130 -12.19 5.99 5.51
N ALA A 131 -12.24 5.24 6.61
CA ALA A 131 -12.17 3.80 6.61
C ALA A 131 -13.32 3.16 5.80
N GLY A 132 -14.53 3.71 5.94
CA GLY A 132 -15.70 3.30 5.15
C GLY A 132 -15.51 3.55 3.66
N THR A 133 -14.95 4.70 3.27
CA THR A 133 -14.66 5.04 1.87
C THR A 133 -13.62 4.10 1.25
N VAL A 134 -12.55 3.80 1.98
CA VAL A 134 -11.54 2.84 1.50
C VAL A 134 -12.15 1.44 1.31
N LYS A 135 -13.04 1.02 2.23
CA LYS A 135 -13.80 -0.21 2.07
C LYS A 135 -14.70 -0.17 0.82
N GLN A 136 -15.38 0.95 0.55
CA GLN A 136 -16.18 1.13 -0.67
C GLN A 136 -15.32 1.07 -1.94
N PHE A 137 -14.09 1.56 -1.93
CA PHE A 137 -13.18 1.39 -3.07
C PHE A 137 -12.87 -0.08 -3.37
N TRP A 138 -12.94 -0.93 -2.38
CA TRP A 138 -12.81 -2.38 -2.57
C TRP A 138 -14.10 -3.03 -3.07
N THR A 139 -15.26 -2.69 -2.45
CA THR A 139 -16.54 -3.35 -2.72
C THR A 139 -17.26 -2.81 -3.95
N ASP A 140 -17.15 -1.51 -4.24
CA ASP A 140 -18.00 -0.82 -5.21
C ASP A 140 -17.27 -0.47 -6.51
N VAL A 141 -15.92 -0.52 -6.52
CA VAL A 141 -15.14 -0.24 -7.73
C VAL A 141 -15.01 -1.50 -8.60
N VAL A 142 -15.32 -1.35 -9.89
CA VAL A 142 -15.20 -2.40 -10.90
C VAL A 142 -13.76 -2.48 -11.39
N TRP A 143 -12.91 -3.18 -10.66
CA TRP A 143 -11.49 -3.33 -10.99
C TRP A 143 -11.25 -4.22 -12.23
N GLY A 144 -12.22 -5.12 -12.56
CA GLY A 144 -12.02 -6.14 -13.60
C GLY A 144 -10.87 -7.09 -13.26
N ASP A 145 -10.16 -7.58 -14.27
CA ASP A 145 -9.01 -8.46 -14.05
C ASP A 145 -7.76 -7.64 -13.70
N VAL A 146 -7.15 -7.95 -12.55
CA VAL A 146 -5.93 -7.32 -12.04
C VAL A 146 -4.98 -8.42 -11.55
N ASP A 147 -3.71 -8.37 -11.99
CA ASP A 147 -2.68 -9.29 -11.50
C ASP A 147 -2.11 -8.80 -10.15
N PHE A 148 -1.84 -7.50 -10.05
CA PHE A 148 -1.27 -6.87 -8.85
C PHE A 148 -2.03 -5.59 -8.49
N MET A 149 -2.56 -5.55 -7.28
CA MET A 149 -3.10 -4.34 -6.67
C MET A 149 -2.17 -3.86 -5.56
N PHE A 150 -1.77 -2.60 -5.63
CA PHE A 150 -1.04 -1.93 -4.57
C PHE A 150 -1.99 -1.01 -3.81
N ILE A 151 -2.00 -1.12 -2.48
CA ILE A 151 -2.78 -0.23 -1.62
C ILE A 151 -1.84 0.78 -0.97
N ASP A 152 -1.97 2.05 -1.35
CA ASP A 152 -1.22 3.14 -0.73
C ASP A 152 -1.88 3.53 0.59
N MET A 153 -1.29 3.09 1.71
CA MET A 153 -1.87 3.25 3.04
C MET A 153 -1.60 4.65 3.61
N PRO A 154 -2.47 5.22 4.44
CA PRO A 154 -2.10 6.42 5.18
C PRO A 154 -0.92 6.14 6.11
N PRO A 155 -0.13 7.17 6.49
CA PRO A 155 1.00 6.97 7.38
C PRO A 155 0.58 6.60 8.80
N GLY A 156 1.42 5.81 9.48
CA GLY A 156 1.21 5.39 10.85
C GLY A 156 0.40 4.10 11.00
N THR A 157 -0.07 3.86 12.22
CA THR A 157 -0.80 2.64 12.64
C THR A 157 -2.20 2.97 13.16
N GLY A 158 -2.85 3.98 12.56
CA GLY A 158 -4.17 4.44 12.98
C GLY A 158 -5.33 3.57 12.47
N ASP A 159 -6.55 4.10 12.61
CA ASP A 159 -7.79 3.36 12.32
C ASP A 159 -7.92 2.94 10.85
N VAL A 160 -7.43 3.75 9.90
CA VAL A 160 -7.57 3.44 8.46
C VAL A 160 -6.71 2.25 8.05
N PRO A 161 -5.38 2.20 8.35
CA PRO A 161 -4.59 1.00 8.13
C PRO A 161 -5.20 -0.24 8.78
N LEU A 162 -5.66 -0.13 10.01
CA LEU A 162 -6.27 -1.25 10.72
C LEU A 162 -7.54 -1.75 10.01
N THR A 163 -8.41 -0.83 9.54
CA THR A 163 -9.62 -1.19 8.80
C THR A 163 -9.27 -1.87 7.47
N VAL A 164 -8.28 -1.38 6.73
CA VAL A 164 -7.82 -2.04 5.49
C VAL A 164 -7.36 -3.45 5.78
N PHE A 165 -6.51 -3.67 6.80
CA PHE A 165 -6.03 -4.99 7.20
C PHE A 165 -7.16 -5.94 7.63
N GLN A 166 -8.22 -5.41 8.22
CA GLN A 166 -9.37 -6.22 8.64
C GLN A 166 -10.35 -6.51 7.50
N SER A 167 -10.51 -5.54 6.59
CA SER A 167 -11.55 -5.60 5.55
C SER A 167 -11.07 -6.19 4.23
N ILE A 168 -9.80 -6.01 3.89
CA ILE A 168 -9.21 -6.46 2.61
C ILE A 168 -8.22 -7.58 2.89
N GLU A 169 -8.29 -8.66 2.12
CA GLU A 169 -7.31 -9.74 2.21
C GLU A 169 -6.02 -9.34 1.52
N LEU A 170 -4.99 -9.05 2.31
CA LEU A 170 -3.66 -8.72 1.81
C LEU A 170 -2.79 -9.97 1.69
N ASP A 171 -2.13 -10.15 0.55
CA ASP A 171 -1.09 -11.16 0.38
C ASP A 171 0.20 -10.80 1.11
N GLY A 172 0.41 -9.53 1.41
CA GLY A 172 1.54 -9.05 2.20
C GLY A 172 1.65 -7.54 2.20
N ILE A 173 2.63 -7.04 2.96
CA ILE A 173 2.95 -5.61 3.02
C ILE A 173 4.41 -5.33 2.71
N ILE A 174 4.67 -4.12 2.25
CA ILE A 174 6.01 -3.54 2.10
C ILE A 174 6.10 -2.35 3.05
N VAL A 175 7.15 -2.30 3.85
CA VAL A 175 7.38 -1.20 4.80
C VAL A 175 8.33 -0.19 4.19
N VAL A 176 7.86 1.05 4.02
CA VAL A 176 8.67 2.16 3.48
C VAL A 176 9.18 3.03 4.63
N THR A 177 10.46 3.33 4.59
CA THR A 177 11.15 4.17 5.57
C THR A 177 12.16 5.11 4.89
N SER A 178 12.86 5.92 5.67
CA SER A 178 13.95 6.79 5.22
C SER A 178 15.06 6.77 6.28
N PRO A 179 16.36 7.07 5.95
CA PRO A 179 17.46 7.05 6.91
C PRO A 179 17.27 8.12 7.99
N GLN A 180 16.67 7.77 9.12
CA GLN A 180 16.47 8.64 10.28
C GLN A 180 16.47 7.79 11.55
N GLU A 181 16.77 8.39 12.69
CA GLU A 181 16.98 7.70 13.99
C GLU A 181 15.83 6.78 14.46
N LEU A 182 14.59 7.00 14.00
CA LEU A 182 13.43 6.23 14.45
C LEU A 182 13.08 5.02 13.59
N VAL A 183 13.92 4.63 12.61
CA VAL A 183 13.63 3.54 11.65
C VAL A 183 13.34 2.23 12.39
N SER A 184 14.16 1.85 13.38
CA SER A 184 13.98 0.62 14.16
C SER A 184 12.60 0.57 14.83
N MET A 185 12.19 1.66 15.49
CA MET A 185 10.88 1.72 16.14
C MET A 185 9.72 1.61 15.13
N ILE A 186 9.85 2.25 13.97
CA ILE A 186 8.84 2.26 12.92
C ILE A 186 8.68 0.85 12.34
N VAL A 187 9.78 0.21 11.98
CA VAL A 187 9.78 -1.15 11.44
C VAL A 187 9.24 -2.14 12.48
N THR A 188 9.70 -2.05 13.74
CA THR A 188 9.20 -2.90 14.82
C THR A 188 7.68 -2.76 15.02
N LYS A 189 7.13 -1.54 14.95
CA LYS A 189 5.66 -1.34 15.03
C LYS A 189 4.93 -1.98 13.84
N ALA A 190 5.46 -1.82 12.63
CA ALA A 190 4.87 -2.43 11.44
C ALA A 190 4.93 -3.96 11.51
N VAL A 191 6.05 -4.53 11.97
CA VAL A 191 6.20 -5.98 12.19
C VAL A 191 5.17 -6.50 13.19
N LYS A 192 5.06 -5.88 14.36
CA LYS A 192 4.08 -6.28 15.38
C LYS A 192 2.64 -6.19 14.89
N MET A 193 2.31 -5.15 14.11
CA MET A 193 0.99 -5.01 13.53
C MET A 193 0.71 -6.12 12.51
N ALA A 194 1.66 -6.41 11.62
CA ALA A 194 1.56 -7.46 10.62
C ALA A 194 1.40 -8.85 11.27
N GLU A 195 2.17 -9.13 12.33
CA GLU A 195 2.07 -10.35 13.12
C GLU A 195 0.67 -10.50 13.77
N LEU A 196 0.17 -9.44 14.41
CA LEU A 196 -1.18 -9.44 15.02
C LEU A 196 -2.28 -9.72 13.99
N MET A 197 -2.11 -9.22 12.76
CA MET A 197 -3.06 -9.40 11.66
C MET A 197 -2.78 -10.67 10.85
N ASN A 198 -1.68 -11.38 11.14
CA ASN A 198 -1.21 -12.55 10.39
C ASN A 198 -1.00 -12.25 8.89
N ILE A 199 -0.38 -11.10 8.59
CA ILE A 199 -0.06 -10.64 7.23
C ILE A 199 1.44 -10.75 7.00
N PRO A 200 1.90 -11.39 5.92
CA PRO A 200 3.32 -11.47 5.59
C PRO A 200 3.93 -10.09 5.30
N ILE A 201 5.20 -9.90 5.67
CA ILE A 201 5.98 -8.74 5.26
C ILE A 201 6.91 -9.17 4.13
N TYR A 202 6.72 -8.60 2.94
CA TYR A 202 7.58 -8.89 1.79
C TYR A 202 8.97 -8.28 1.91
N GLY A 203 9.10 -7.19 2.65
CA GLY A 203 10.39 -6.58 2.97
C GLY A 203 10.32 -5.08 3.20
N LEU A 204 11.50 -4.47 3.26
CA LEU A 204 11.71 -3.08 3.57
C LEU A 204 12.19 -2.31 2.35
N VAL A 205 11.72 -1.08 2.19
CA VAL A 205 12.22 -0.12 1.20
C VAL A 205 12.71 1.12 1.95
N GLU A 206 13.98 1.46 1.76
CA GLU A 206 14.52 2.72 2.27
C GLU A 206 14.56 3.75 1.15
N ASN A 207 13.70 4.75 1.23
CA ASN A 207 13.73 5.90 0.34
C ASN A 207 14.66 6.99 0.87
N MET A 208 15.18 7.84 -0.02
CA MET A 208 16.14 8.92 0.32
C MET A 208 17.42 8.38 0.98
N SER A 209 17.84 7.17 0.60
CA SER A 209 18.96 6.46 1.22
C SER A 209 20.31 7.14 0.96
N TYR A 210 20.47 7.72 -0.22
CA TYR A 210 21.69 8.40 -0.65
C TYR A 210 21.37 9.44 -1.73
N PHE A 211 22.33 10.32 -1.98
CA PHE A 211 22.32 11.28 -3.08
C PHE A 211 23.58 11.08 -3.92
N THR A 212 23.42 10.76 -5.19
CA THR A 212 24.55 10.67 -6.12
C THR A 212 24.85 12.07 -6.67
N CYS A 213 26.03 12.60 -6.34
CA CYS A 213 26.46 13.92 -6.81
C CYS A 213 26.71 13.89 -8.32
N PRO A 214 26.05 14.75 -9.11
CA PRO A 214 26.20 14.76 -10.57
C PRO A 214 27.60 15.13 -11.04
N ASP A 215 28.35 15.91 -10.24
CA ASP A 215 29.67 16.39 -10.62
C ASP A 215 30.77 15.33 -10.51
N ASN A 216 30.64 14.39 -9.59
CA ASN A 216 31.73 13.44 -9.29
C ASN A 216 31.26 11.98 -9.19
N GLY A 217 29.94 11.70 -9.33
CA GLY A 217 29.37 10.37 -9.28
C GLY A 217 29.45 9.67 -7.90
N LYS A 218 29.80 10.39 -6.84
CA LYS A 218 29.88 9.83 -5.48
C LYS A 218 28.56 9.91 -4.76
N ASP A 219 28.26 8.86 -4.00
CA ASP A 219 27.09 8.81 -3.15
C ASP A 219 27.36 9.48 -1.79
N TYR A 220 26.46 10.37 -1.42
CA TYR A 220 26.46 11.07 -0.14
C TYR A 220 25.25 10.67 0.69
N LYS A 221 25.44 10.39 1.96
CA LYS A 221 24.38 10.03 2.91
C LYS A 221 23.87 11.30 3.60
N ILE A 222 22.97 12.01 2.93
CA ILE A 222 22.47 13.33 3.38
C ILE A 222 21.76 13.25 4.75
N PHE A 223 21.07 12.14 5.02
CA PHE A 223 20.38 11.90 6.29
C PHE A 223 21.17 11.01 7.27
N GLY A 224 22.49 10.86 7.07
CA GLY A 224 23.32 10.00 7.90
C GLY A 224 23.43 8.57 7.42
N ASP A 225 24.05 7.71 8.21
CA ASP A 225 24.22 6.31 7.90
C ASP A 225 22.89 5.55 7.99
N SER A 226 22.67 4.68 7.02
CA SER A 226 21.52 3.80 7.01
C SER A 226 21.73 2.63 7.97
N HIS A 227 20.74 2.36 8.81
CA HIS A 227 20.69 1.19 9.68
C HIS A 227 19.69 0.13 9.20
N ILE A 228 19.15 0.28 7.99
CA ILE A 228 18.08 -0.60 7.50
C ILE A 228 18.53 -2.05 7.36
N ASP A 229 19.80 -2.29 6.99
CA ASP A 229 20.32 -3.66 6.84
C ASP A 229 20.42 -4.39 8.19
N GLU A 230 20.79 -3.67 9.25
CA GLU A 230 20.84 -4.19 10.61
C GLU A 230 19.44 -4.53 11.11
N ILE A 231 18.49 -3.63 10.92
CA ILE A 231 17.09 -3.80 11.29
C ILE A 231 16.44 -4.92 10.49
N ALA A 232 16.70 -4.98 9.19
CA ALA A 232 16.22 -6.06 8.32
C ALA A 232 16.70 -7.42 8.81
N LYS A 233 17.99 -7.52 9.21
CA LYS A 233 18.58 -8.74 9.77
C LYS A 233 17.97 -9.10 11.13
N GLU A 234 17.72 -8.12 12.00
CA GLU A 234 17.09 -8.33 13.31
C GLU A 234 15.70 -8.97 13.18
N HIS A 235 14.93 -8.52 12.20
CA HIS A 235 13.57 -9.02 11.93
C HIS A 235 13.50 -10.12 10.87
N ALA A 236 14.62 -10.63 10.36
CA ALA A 236 14.70 -11.61 9.27
C ALA A 236 13.91 -11.20 8.01
N LEU A 237 13.93 -9.91 7.67
CA LEU A 237 13.25 -9.32 6.51
C LEU A 237 14.26 -8.96 5.42
N PRO A 238 13.90 -9.06 4.12
CA PRO A 238 14.75 -8.57 3.05
C PRO A 238 14.65 -7.04 2.91
N VAL A 239 15.75 -6.40 2.53
CA VAL A 239 15.74 -5.06 1.98
C VAL A 239 15.47 -5.17 0.48
N ILE A 240 14.29 -4.70 0.04
CA ILE A 240 13.84 -4.78 -1.35
C ILE A 240 14.60 -3.77 -2.22
N ALA A 241 14.72 -2.53 -1.73
CA ALA A 241 15.38 -1.45 -2.45
C ALA A 241 15.86 -0.35 -1.51
N LYS A 242 16.95 0.32 -1.94
CA LYS A 242 17.40 1.60 -1.42
C LYS A 242 17.31 2.63 -2.55
N LEU A 243 16.42 3.62 -2.40
CA LEU A 243 16.16 4.62 -3.41
C LEU A 243 16.98 5.88 -3.14
N PRO A 244 17.52 6.53 -4.18
CA PRO A 244 18.25 7.78 -4.03
C PRO A 244 17.33 8.97 -3.73
N ILE A 245 17.91 10.03 -3.18
CA ILE A 245 17.37 11.38 -3.32
C ILE A 245 17.62 11.78 -4.77
N ASN A 246 16.56 11.77 -5.58
CA ASN A 246 16.66 12.09 -7.00
C ASN A 246 15.63 13.17 -7.36
N PRO A 247 16.06 14.40 -7.72
CA PRO A 247 15.16 15.46 -8.15
C PRO A 247 14.32 15.10 -9.37
N GLU A 248 14.82 14.22 -10.27
CA GLU A 248 14.06 13.77 -11.43
C GLU A 248 12.83 12.93 -11.02
N LEU A 249 12.97 12.08 -9.99
CA LEU A 249 11.84 11.32 -9.44
C LEU A 249 10.74 12.25 -8.89
N ALA A 250 11.14 13.25 -8.10
CA ALA A 250 10.23 14.24 -7.57
C ALA A 250 9.54 15.04 -8.69
N SER A 251 10.33 15.51 -9.65
CA SER A 251 9.83 16.27 -10.82
C SER A 251 8.87 15.44 -11.67
N ALA A 252 9.14 14.15 -11.89
CA ALA A 252 8.26 13.27 -12.64
C ALA A 252 6.91 13.05 -11.92
N CYS A 253 6.92 12.86 -10.60
CA CYS A 253 5.69 12.78 -9.80
C CYS A 253 4.88 14.09 -9.89
N ASP A 254 5.56 15.25 -9.79
CA ASP A 254 4.90 16.57 -9.88
C ASP A 254 4.29 16.86 -11.25
N LYS A 255 4.92 16.34 -12.32
CA LYS A 255 4.45 16.48 -13.71
C LYS A 255 3.46 15.41 -14.14
N GLY A 256 3.19 14.41 -13.31
CA GLY A 256 2.32 13.29 -13.68
C GLY A 256 2.95 12.32 -14.67
N GLU A 257 4.26 12.15 -14.60
CA GLU A 257 5.07 11.37 -15.52
C GLU A 257 5.80 10.21 -14.85
N VAL A 258 5.33 9.74 -13.69
CA VAL A 258 6.00 8.69 -12.90
C VAL A 258 6.23 7.40 -13.69
N GLU A 259 5.36 7.08 -14.65
CA GLU A 259 5.49 5.91 -15.54
C GLU A 259 6.67 6.02 -16.52
N SER A 260 7.15 7.25 -16.81
CA SER A 260 8.31 7.47 -17.68
C SER A 260 9.65 7.16 -17.02
N ILE A 261 9.65 7.05 -15.69
CA ILE A 261 10.86 6.79 -14.91
C ILE A 261 11.48 5.44 -15.29
N ASN A 262 12.74 5.47 -15.64
CA ASN A 262 13.52 4.28 -15.91
C ASN A 262 14.47 4.03 -14.73
N GLY A 263 14.04 3.14 -13.84
CA GLY A 263 14.83 2.68 -12.70
C GLY A 263 14.64 1.19 -12.51
N ASN A 264 15.69 0.49 -12.11
CA ASN A 264 15.69 -0.96 -11.91
C ASN A 264 15.64 -1.35 -10.42
N TRP A 265 15.31 -0.41 -9.55
CA TRP A 265 15.34 -0.62 -8.08
C TRP A 265 14.44 -1.77 -7.63
N PHE A 266 13.35 -2.03 -8.34
CA PHE A 266 12.36 -3.05 -7.99
C PHE A 266 12.39 -4.27 -8.91
N ASP A 267 13.31 -4.37 -9.87
CA ASP A 267 13.34 -5.45 -10.86
C ASP A 267 13.51 -6.84 -10.24
N GLY A 268 14.41 -6.96 -9.27
CA GLY A 268 14.62 -8.23 -8.56
C GLY A 268 13.39 -8.66 -7.76
N PHE A 269 12.77 -7.71 -7.06
CA PHE A 269 11.55 -7.96 -6.29
C PHE A 269 10.36 -8.30 -7.21
N ALA A 270 10.18 -7.53 -8.28
CA ALA A 270 9.13 -7.77 -9.27
C ALA A 270 9.26 -9.14 -9.95
N ALA A 271 10.48 -9.58 -10.25
CA ALA A 271 10.72 -10.91 -10.78
C ALA A 271 10.27 -12.01 -9.81
N GLY A 272 10.56 -11.84 -8.50
CA GLY A 272 10.12 -12.77 -7.46
C GLY A 272 8.60 -12.80 -7.27
N LEU A 273 7.95 -11.64 -7.29
CA LEU A 273 6.48 -11.54 -7.19
C LEU A 273 5.75 -12.17 -8.38
N GLY A 274 6.30 -12.04 -9.59
CA GLY A 274 5.71 -12.55 -10.82
C GLY A 274 5.70 -14.08 -10.94
N VAL A 275 6.46 -14.78 -10.10
CA VAL A 275 6.48 -16.25 -10.10
C VAL A 275 5.13 -16.77 -9.58
N GLY A 276 4.41 -17.52 -10.43
CA GLY A 276 3.12 -18.13 -10.09
C GLY A 276 1.88 -17.27 -10.37
N VAL A 277 2.02 -16.07 -10.97
CA VAL A 277 0.88 -15.21 -11.36
C VAL A 277 0.52 -15.39 -12.85
N ARG A 278 1.42 -15.94 -13.66
CA ARG A 278 1.19 -16.23 -15.08
C ARG A 278 0.44 -17.54 -15.30
#